data_3185914e699e73eda08b9b005a6bf550
#
_entry.id   3185914e699e73eda08b9b005a6bf550
#
_cell.length_a   1.000
_cell.length_b   1.000
_cell.length_c   1.000
_cell.angle_alpha   90.00
_cell.angle_beta   90.00
_cell.angle_gamma   90.00
#
_symmetry.space_group_name_H-M   'P 1'
#
loop_
_entity.id
_entity.type
_entity.pdbx_description
1 polymer ?
#
loop_
_entity_poly.entity_id
_entity_poly.type
_entity_poly.pdbx_seq_one_letter_code
_entity_poly.pdbx_strand_id
1 'polypeptide(L)'
;FARQSEDVVEEITKRAKILGAMLGMGLTASDSPLNGPLGPHRNFNWLETPLDDIKAIRRGLQCSVNDVVLTIVTGAIRAYMVARGVDPAAQDFKISAPVSVRREEEKGQLGNRVSSWILQLPVEEEKPLEQLRKINETTQQLKSSNQALGVEMMMAVAEWTPASLLSLGSQSSSGPLNSI
;
A
#
# COMPACT_ATOMS: atom_id res chain seq x y z
N PHE A 1 -17.30 -21.82 -31.19
CA PHE A 1 -16.22 -22.56 -30.48
C PHE A 1 -14.91 -21.76 -30.49
N ALA A 2 -14.47 -21.17 -31.62
CA ALA A 2 -13.19 -20.42 -31.72
C ALA A 2 -13.17 -19.15 -30.81
N ARG A 3 -14.23 -18.33 -30.81
CA ARG A 3 -14.31 -17.12 -29.96
C ARG A 3 -14.24 -17.44 -28.47
N GLN A 4 -14.84 -18.51 -28.03
CA GLN A 4 -14.86 -18.93 -26.62
C GLN A 4 -13.48 -19.43 -26.15
N SER A 5 -12.64 -19.95 -27.04
CA SER A 5 -11.27 -20.37 -26.73
C SER A 5 -10.31 -19.17 -26.68
N GLU A 6 -10.52 -18.14 -27.49
CA GLU A 6 -9.73 -16.89 -27.44
C GLU A 6 -9.97 -16.13 -26.13
N ASP A 7 -11.24 -15.98 -25.73
CA ASP A 7 -11.61 -15.35 -24.46
C ASP A 7 -10.99 -16.07 -23.24
N VAL A 8 -10.95 -17.42 -23.27
CA VAL A 8 -10.34 -18.22 -22.19
C VAL A 8 -8.83 -18.06 -22.15
N VAL A 9 -8.15 -18.03 -23.30
CA VAL A 9 -6.70 -17.85 -23.38
C VAL A 9 -6.30 -16.44 -22.93
N GLU A 10 -7.07 -15.43 -23.32
CA GLU A 10 -6.85 -14.04 -22.88
C GLU A 10 -7.00 -13.91 -21.35
N GLU A 11 -8.03 -14.52 -20.79
CA GLU A 11 -8.28 -14.54 -19.35
C GLU A 11 -7.17 -15.28 -18.56
N ILE A 12 -6.70 -16.43 -19.06
CA ILE A 12 -5.57 -17.17 -18.45
C ILE A 12 -4.29 -16.34 -18.53
N THR A 13 -4.02 -15.70 -19.66
CA THR A 13 -2.82 -14.85 -19.85
C THR A 13 -2.84 -13.64 -18.91
N LYS A 14 -4.01 -13.04 -18.74
CA LYS A 14 -4.23 -11.92 -17.81
C LYS A 14 -3.98 -12.34 -16.36
N ARG A 15 -4.51 -13.51 -15.96
CA ARG A 15 -4.29 -14.08 -14.63
C ARG A 15 -2.83 -14.45 -14.37
N ALA A 16 -2.14 -15.01 -15.37
CA ALA A 16 -0.71 -15.33 -15.26
C ALA A 16 0.16 -14.08 -15.13
N LYS A 17 -0.18 -12.98 -15.82
CA LYS A 17 0.48 -11.67 -15.68
C LYS A 17 0.26 -11.08 -14.28
N ILE A 18 -0.95 -11.18 -13.73
CA ILE A 18 -1.27 -10.71 -12.37
C ILE A 18 -0.46 -11.51 -11.35
N LEU A 19 -0.45 -12.84 -11.48
CA LEU A 19 0.32 -13.72 -10.59
C LEU A 19 1.83 -13.43 -10.68
N GLY A 20 2.35 -13.22 -11.89
CA GLY A 20 3.74 -12.84 -12.11
C GLY A 20 4.09 -11.48 -11.49
N ALA A 21 3.18 -10.50 -11.58
CA ALA A 21 3.34 -9.21 -10.93
C ALA A 21 3.32 -9.33 -9.40
N MET A 22 2.45 -10.20 -8.84
CA MET A 22 2.41 -10.48 -7.39
C MET A 22 3.71 -11.12 -6.91
N LEU A 23 4.23 -12.08 -7.64
CA LEU A 23 5.52 -12.73 -7.34
C LEU A 23 6.69 -11.74 -7.46
N GLY A 24 6.62 -10.80 -8.40
CA GLY A 24 7.62 -9.75 -8.61
C GLY A 24 7.60 -8.62 -7.59
N MET A 25 6.48 -8.41 -6.88
CA MET A 25 6.38 -7.40 -5.82
C MET A 25 7.06 -7.79 -4.50
N GLY A 26 7.72 -8.97 -4.45
CA GLY A 26 8.32 -9.50 -3.22
C GLY A 26 7.24 -9.89 -2.20
N LEU A 27 7.02 -11.18 -2.05
CA LEU A 27 5.95 -11.73 -1.19
C LEU A 27 6.19 -11.51 0.31
N THR A 28 7.33 -10.92 0.70
CA THR A 28 7.67 -10.70 2.11
C THR A 28 8.12 -9.27 2.33
N ALA A 29 7.46 -8.57 3.26
CA ALA A 29 8.01 -7.36 3.84
C ALA A 29 9.15 -7.73 4.81
N SER A 30 10.08 -6.79 5.04
CA SER A 30 11.14 -6.98 6.04
C SER A 30 10.52 -7.19 7.41
N ASP A 31 11.15 -8.02 8.22
CA ASP A 31 10.76 -8.15 9.64
C ASP A 31 11.00 -6.82 10.36
N SER A 32 9.99 -6.32 11.06
CA SER A 32 10.03 -5.01 11.69
C SER A 32 9.47 -5.06 13.11
N PRO A 33 9.80 -4.11 13.99
CA PRO A 33 9.24 -4.04 15.34
C PRO A 33 7.71 -3.89 15.38
N LEU A 34 7.07 -3.61 14.24
CA LEU A 34 5.62 -3.51 14.11
C LEU A 34 4.96 -4.84 13.73
N ASN A 35 5.74 -5.86 13.34
CA ASN A 35 5.28 -7.18 12.92
C ASN A 35 5.39 -8.21 14.08
N GLY A 36 4.90 -7.86 15.26
CA GLY A 36 4.92 -8.76 16.41
C GLY A 36 3.60 -9.50 16.65
N PRO A 37 3.59 -10.54 17.48
CA PRO A 37 2.37 -11.20 17.90
C PRO A 37 1.47 -10.23 18.68
N LEU A 38 0.19 -10.23 18.36
CA LEU A 38 -0.79 -9.33 18.97
C LEU A 38 -1.27 -9.88 20.31
N GLY A 39 -1.06 -9.11 21.39
CA GLY A 39 -1.66 -9.39 22.71
C GLY A 39 -3.14 -8.96 22.78
N PRO A 40 -3.84 -9.26 23.90
CA PRO A 40 -5.24 -8.89 24.09
C PRO A 40 -5.45 -7.40 24.35
N HIS A 41 -4.39 -6.69 24.76
CA HIS A 41 -4.48 -5.28 25.10
C HIS A 41 -4.37 -4.40 23.85
N ARG A 42 -5.07 -3.27 23.88
CA ARG A 42 -5.02 -2.25 22.84
C ARG A 42 -4.73 -0.90 23.48
N ASN A 43 -3.77 -0.18 22.91
CA ASN A 43 -3.49 1.21 23.26
C ASN A 43 -3.91 2.07 22.09
N PHE A 44 -4.51 3.22 22.40
CA PHE A 44 -4.93 4.19 21.40
C PHE A 44 -4.38 5.56 21.80
N ASN A 45 -3.84 6.27 20.83
CA ASN A 45 -3.41 7.64 21.02
C ASN A 45 -3.73 8.44 19.76
N TRP A 46 -3.82 9.76 19.88
CA TRP A 46 -4.06 10.66 18.75
C TRP A 46 -3.26 11.94 18.92
N LEU A 47 -3.01 12.60 17.83
CA LEU A 47 -2.49 13.95 17.79
C LEU A 47 -3.30 14.76 16.77
N GLU A 48 -3.39 16.06 16.98
CA GLU A 48 -4.05 16.99 16.09
C GLU A 48 -3.01 17.83 15.36
N THR A 49 -3.21 18.01 14.06
CA THR A 49 -2.38 18.88 13.23
C THR A 49 -3.30 19.81 12.42
N PRO A 50 -3.05 21.12 12.43
CA PRO A 50 -3.85 22.06 11.63
C PRO A 50 -3.79 21.70 10.14
N LEU A 51 -4.96 21.52 9.54
CA LEU A 51 -5.02 21.16 8.11
C LEU A 51 -4.41 22.25 7.20
N ASP A 52 -4.41 23.49 7.66
CA ASP A 52 -3.85 24.60 6.88
C ASP A 52 -2.33 24.55 6.79
N ASP A 53 -1.64 24.00 7.80
CA ASP A 53 -0.20 23.73 7.76
C ASP A 53 0.11 22.67 6.70
N ILE A 54 -0.67 21.58 6.68
CA ILE A 54 -0.56 20.53 5.66
C ILE A 54 -0.79 21.09 4.26
N LYS A 55 -1.82 21.96 4.11
CA LYS A 55 -2.10 22.62 2.83
C LYS A 55 -1.00 23.61 2.42
N ALA A 56 -0.35 24.27 3.37
CA ALA A 56 0.77 25.18 3.10
C ALA A 56 1.98 24.39 2.56
N ILE A 57 2.34 23.28 3.19
CA ILE A 57 3.40 22.36 2.73
C ILE A 57 3.08 21.86 1.33
N ARG A 58 1.85 21.34 1.12
CA ARG A 58 1.40 20.84 -0.17
C ARG A 58 1.56 21.88 -1.29
N ARG A 59 1.15 23.13 -1.03
CA ARG A 59 1.24 24.21 -2.03
C ARG A 59 2.69 24.59 -2.33
N GLY A 60 3.52 24.67 -1.28
CA GLY A 60 4.92 25.04 -1.44
C GLY A 60 5.76 23.99 -2.17
N LEU A 61 5.44 22.71 -2.00
CA LEU A 61 6.20 21.57 -2.54
C LEU A 61 5.49 20.85 -3.69
N GLN A 62 4.36 21.36 -4.18
CA GLN A 62 3.60 20.83 -5.31
C GLN A 62 3.28 19.33 -5.20
N CYS A 63 2.90 18.88 -4.01
CA CYS A 63 2.55 17.50 -3.71
C CYS A 63 1.08 17.35 -3.29
N SER A 64 0.61 16.15 -3.03
CA SER A 64 -0.72 15.91 -2.49
C SER A 64 -0.74 15.98 -0.97
N VAL A 65 -1.92 16.18 -0.37
CA VAL A 65 -2.11 16.06 1.09
C VAL A 65 -1.68 14.68 1.57
N ASN A 66 -2.01 13.64 0.80
CA ASN A 66 -1.64 12.27 1.12
C ASN A 66 -0.13 12.06 1.17
N ASP A 67 0.64 12.69 0.25
CA ASP A 67 2.09 12.59 0.24
C ASP A 67 2.70 13.22 1.51
N VAL A 68 2.15 14.34 1.98
CA VAL A 68 2.57 14.97 3.24
C VAL A 68 2.28 14.06 4.43
N VAL A 69 1.08 13.47 4.49
CA VAL A 69 0.71 12.53 5.56
C VAL A 69 1.62 11.30 5.55
N LEU A 70 1.86 10.70 4.38
CA LEU A 70 2.76 9.56 4.24
C LEU A 70 4.19 9.92 4.67
N THR A 71 4.65 11.14 4.41
CA THR A 71 5.97 11.59 4.85
C THR A 71 6.05 11.69 6.38
N ILE A 72 5.01 12.24 7.03
CA ILE A 72 4.93 12.31 8.49
C ILE A 72 4.97 10.89 9.09
N VAL A 73 4.19 9.99 8.53
CA VAL A 73 4.16 8.58 8.95
C VAL A 73 5.52 7.91 8.75
N THR A 74 6.17 8.14 7.61
CA THR A 74 7.52 7.61 7.33
C THR A 74 8.54 8.07 8.38
N GLY A 75 8.56 9.37 8.69
CA GLY A 75 9.43 9.94 9.71
C GLY A 75 9.18 9.33 11.11
N ALA A 76 7.91 9.14 11.47
CA ALA A 76 7.53 8.53 12.74
C ALA A 76 7.97 7.05 12.82
N ILE A 77 7.75 6.27 11.76
CA ILE A 77 8.18 4.87 11.68
C ILE A 77 9.71 4.78 11.77
N ARG A 78 10.43 5.61 11.02
CA ARG A 78 11.89 5.69 11.11
C ARG A 78 12.37 5.97 12.54
N ALA A 79 11.80 6.99 13.18
CA ALA A 79 12.15 7.35 14.55
C ALA A 79 11.88 6.18 15.53
N TYR A 80 10.77 5.48 15.35
CA TYR A 80 10.42 4.31 16.14
C TYR A 80 11.42 3.16 15.95
N MET A 81 11.83 2.87 14.71
CA MET A 81 12.84 1.85 14.40
C MET A 81 14.17 2.16 15.08
N VAL A 82 14.67 3.39 14.91
CA VAL A 82 15.92 3.85 15.55
C VAL A 82 15.84 3.73 17.07
N ALA A 83 14.73 4.13 17.68
CA ALA A 83 14.52 4.00 19.11
C ALA A 83 14.51 2.54 19.61
N ARG A 84 14.24 1.59 18.72
CA ARG A 84 14.26 0.13 18.99
C ARG A 84 15.57 -0.54 18.59
N GLY A 85 16.56 0.23 18.13
CA GLY A 85 17.86 -0.31 17.69
C GLY A 85 17.81 -1.05 16.35
N VAL A 86 16.76 -0.83 15.55
CA VAL A 86 16.62 -1.39 14.20
C VAL A 86 17.15 -0.37 13.20
N ASP A 87 18.03 -0.82 12.31
CA ASP A 87 18.57 0.02 11.24
C ASP A 87 17.51 0.20 10.13
N PRO A 88 16.98 1.41 9.91
CA PRO A 88 16.00 1.65 8.86
C PRO A 88 16.54 1.41 7.45
N ALA A 89 17.86 1.53 7.23
CA ALA A 89 18.48 1.30 5.93
C ALA A 89 18.46 -0.18 5.50
N ALA A 90 18.32 -1.08 6.47
CA ALA A 90 18.19 -2.52 6.22
C ALA A 90 16.74 -2.97 6.02
N GLN A 91 15.77 -2.03 6.01
CA GLN A 91 14.34 -2.35 5.99
C GLN A 91 13.69 -2.05 4.64
N ASP A 92 12.97 -3.03 4.12
CA ASP A 92 12.02 -2.88 3.00
C ASP A 92 10.61 -2.73 3.58
N PHE A 93 10.28 -1.49 4.02
CA PHE A 93 9.05 -1.24 4.76
C PHE A 93 7.89 -0.92 3.81
N LYS A 94 6.92 -1.83 3.73
CA LYS A 94 5.77 -1.74 2.83
C LYS A 94 4.48 -1.49 3.60
N ILE A 95 3.65 -0.61 3.06
CA ILE A 95 2.31 -0.33 3.58
C ILE A 95 1.24 -0.51 2.51
N SER A 96 0.01 -0.71 2.96
CA SER A 96 -1.19 -0.58 2.16
C SER A 96 -1.84 0.78 2.44
N ALA A 97 -1.96 1.61 1.41
CA ALA A 97 -2.61 2.91 1.51
C ALA A 97 -3.96 2.87 0.78
N PRO A 98 -5.10 3.06 1.47
CA PRO A 98 -6.40 3.09 0.82
C PRO A 98 -6.51 4.30 -0.09
N VAL A 99 -7.03 4.09 -1.30
CA VAL A 99 -7.27 5.13 -2.30
C VAL A 99 -8.67 5.01 -2.87
N SER A 100 -9.29 6.16 -3.14
CA SER A 100 -10.58 6.18 -3.82
C SER A 100 -10.38 5.97 -5.32
N VAL A 101 -11.05 4.97 -5.86
CA VAL A 101 -11.10 4.70 -7.31
C VAL A 101 -12.40 5.19 -7.94
N ARG A 102 -13.14 6.09 -7.27
CA ARG A 102 -14.35 6.70 -7.81
C ARG A 102 -14.03 7.57 -9.03
N ARG A 103 -14.81 7.41 -10.07
CA ARG A 103 -14.79 8.31 -11.21
C ARG A 103 -15.50 9.62 -10.85
N GLU A 104 -15.19 10.70 -11.55
CA GLU A 104 -15.82 12.01 -11.34
C GLU A 104 -17.37 11.92 -11.41
N GLU A 105 -17.88 11.09 -12.33
CA GLU A 105 -19.32 10.87 -12.57
C GLU A 105 -20.03 10.14 -11.40
N GLU A 106 -19.26 9.49 -10.54
CA GLU A 106 -19.75 8.72 -9.37
C GLU A 106 -19.66 9.53 -8.06
N LYS A 107 -19.22 10.80 -8.13
CA LYS A 107 -19.17 11.69 -6.97
C LYS A 107 -20.58 11.96 -6.46
N GLY A 108 -20.80 11.67 -5.18
CA GLY A 108 -22.11 11.83 -4.52
C GLY A 108 -23.00 10.59 -4.54
N GLN A 109 -22.64 9.52 -5.21
CA GLN A 109 -23.36 8.25 -5.13
C GLN A 109 -22.98 7.48 -3.86
N LEU A 110 -23.96 6.76 -3.29
CA LEU A 110 -23.77 5.87 -2.15
C LEU A 110 -22.96 4.64 -2.60
N GLY A 111 -22.03 4.19 -1.76
CA GLY A 111 -21.18 3.02 -2.00
C GLY A 111 -19.71 3.32 -1.73
N ASN A 112 -18.96 2.34 -1.25
CA ASN A 112 -17.51 2.42 -1.06
C ASN A 112 -16.80 1.82 -2.27
N ARG A 113 -16.14 2.67 -3.08
CA ARG A 113 -15.20 2.24 -4.11
C ARG A 113 -13.79 2.62 -3.64
N VAL A 114 -13.23 1.73 -2.83
CA VAL A 114 -11.90 1.89 -2.25
C VAL A 114 -11.03 0.77 -2.79
N SER A 115 -9.88 1.13 -3.32
CA SER A 115 -8.79 0.23 -3.63
C SER A 115 -7.60 0.53 -2.72
N SER A 116 -6.54 -0.24 -2.81
CA SER A 116 -5.34 -0.02 -2.02
C SER A 116 -4.11 0.02 -2.91
N TRP A 117 -3.23 0.97 -2.64
CA TRP A 117 -1.88 0.94 -3.17
C TRP A 117 -0.95 0.25 -2.19
N ILE A 118 -0.16 -0.67 -2.69
CA ILE A 118 0.99 -1.18 -1.95
C ILE A 118 2.18 -0.31 -2.33
N LEU A 119 2.76 0.35 -1.35
CA LEU A 119 3.93 1.21 -1.58
C LEU A 119 4.98 1.00 -0.50
N GLN A 120 6.23 1.12 -0.91
CA GLN A 120 7.37 1.12 -0.02
C GLN A 120 7.57 2.53 0.54
N LEU A 121 7.69 2.63 1.86
CA LEU A 121 8.04 3.89 2.50
C LEU A 121 9.57 4.04 2.57
N PRO A 122 10.12 5.21 2.20
CA PRO A 122 11.56 5.47 2.24
C PRO A 122 12.05 5.72 3.68
N VAL A 123 11.95 4.68 4.53
CA VAL A 123 12.36 4.76 5.95
C VAL A 123 13.88 4.88 6.11
N GLU A 124 14.64 4.47 5.10
CA GLU A 124 16.09 4.64 5.04
C GLU A 124 16.52 6.11 4.98
N GLU A 125 15.64 6.96 4.43
CA GLU A 125 15.94 8.36 4.21
C GLU A 125 15.79 9.19 5.48
N GLU A 126 16.79 10.01 5.81
CA GLU A 126 16.77 10.83 7.04
C GLU A 126 16.06 12.16 6.85
N LYS A 127 16.18 12.73 5.66
CA LYS A 127 15.70 14.08 5.38
C LYS A 127 14.24 14.06 4.98
N PRO A 128 13.35 14.76 5.71
CA PRO A 128 11.91 14.76 5.40
C PRO A 128 11.57 15.24 3.98
N LEU A 129 12.34 16.17 3.44
CA LEU A 129 12.13 16.65 2.06
C LEU A 129 12.45 15.57 1.02
N GLU A 130 13.47 14.77 1.25
CA GLU A 130 13.83 13.66 0.37
C GLU A 130 12.81 12.52 0.51
N GLN A 131 12.33 12.24 1.73
CA GLN A 131 11.21 11.31 1.94
C GLN A 131 9.98 11.76 1.13
N LEU A 132 9.60 13.03 1.23
CA LEU A 132 8.46 13.59 0.49
C LEU A 132 8.64 13.46 -1.03
N ARG A 133 9.83 13.75 -1.55
CA ARG A 133 10.13 13.64 -2.98
C ARG A 133 9.96 12.19 -3.47
N LYS A 134 10.57 11.23 -2.79
CA LYS A 134 10.46 9.79 -3.12
C LYS A 134 9.01 9.30 -3.06
N ILE A 135 8.26 9.70 -2.03
CA ILE A 135 6.84 9.36 -1.87
C ILE A 135 6.01 9.96 -3.00
N ASN A 136 6.22 11.23 -3.33
CA ASN A 136 5.48 11.90 -4.42
C ASN A 136 5.76 11.23 -5.77
N GLU A 137 7.01 10.91 -6.08
CA GLU A 137 7.38 10.18 -7.30
C GLU A 137 6.66 8.83 -7.36
N THR A 138 6.68 8.05 -6.27
CA THR A 138 6.02 6.76 -6.19
C THR A 138 4.51 6.88 -6.37
N THR A 139 3.86 7.81 -5.67
CA THR A 139 2.40 7.98 -5.76
C THR A 139 1.96 8.48 -7.13
N GLN A 140 2.76 9.29 -7.82
CA GLN A 140 2.49 9.70 -9.20
C GLN A 140 2.60 8.52 -10.17
N GLN A 141 3.61 7.66 -10.02
CA GLN A 141 3.75 6.43 -10.82
C GLN A 141 2.57 5.50 -10.60
N LEU A 142 2.13 5.31 -9.34
CA LEU A 142 0.97 4.49 -9.01
C LEU A 142 -0.34 5.03 -9.62
N LYS A 143 -0.52 6.35 -9.64
CA LYS A 143 -1.66 7.00 -10.30
C LYS A 143 -1.65 6.80 -11.81
N SER A 144 -0.49 6.89 -12.45
CA SER A 144 -0.35 6.74 -13.90
C SER A 144 -0.47 5.29 -14.38
N SER A 145 -0.06 4.32 -13.56
CA SER A 145 -0.02 2.89 -13.91
C SER A 145 -1.35 2.15 -13.78
N ASN A 146 -2.44 2.81 -13.38
CA ASN A 146 -3.72 2.16 -13.06
C ASN A 146 -3.60 0.96 -12.07
N GLN A 147 -2.59 0.97 -11.21
CA GLN A 147 -2.33 -0.13 -10.28
C GLN A 147 -3.48 -0.37 -9.29
N ALA A 148 -4.32 0.65 -9.06
CA ALA A 148 -5.57 0.51 -8.31
C ALA A 148 -6.52 -0.53 -8.94
N LEU A 149 -6.55 -0.64 -10.28
CA LEU A 149 -7.31 -1.67 -11.00
C LEU A 149 -6.72 -3.07 -10.77
N GLY A 150 -5.41 -3.19 -10.56
CA GLY A 150 -4.75 -4.46 -10.27
C GLY A 150 -5.20 -5.04 -8.93
N VAL A 151 -5.40 -4.22 -7.92
CA VAL A 151 -5.88 -4.66 -6.59
C VAL A 151 -7.36 -5.06 -6.61
N GLU A 152 -8.22 -4.36 -7.38
CA GLU A 152 -9.60 -4.81 -7.61
C GLU A 152 -9.64 -6.19 -8.28
N MET A 153 -8.76 -6.43 -9.26
CA MET A 153 -8.63 -7.74 -9.90
C MET A 153 -8.11 -8.82 -8.93
N MET A 154 -7.20 -8.47 -8.02
CA MET A 154 -6.72 -9.38 -6.98
C MET A 154 -7.83 -9.77 -5.99
N MET A 155 -8.66 -8.82 -5.58
CA MET A 155 -9.82 -9.10 -4.72
C MET A 155 -10.83 -10.01 -5.45
N ALA A 156 -11.10 -9.75 -6.72
CA ALA A 156 -11.97 -10.61 -7.52
C ALA A 156 -11.42 -12.05 -7.67
N VAL A 157 -10.10 -12.22 -7.78
CA VAL A 157 -9.48 -13.56 -7.78
C VAL A 157 -9.56 -14.22 -6.40
N ALA A 158 -9.41 -13.45 -5.31
CA ALA A 158 -9.53 -13.97 -3.95
C ALA A 158 -10.97 -14.46 -3.63
N GLU A 159 -12.00 -13.79 -4.15
CA GLU A 159 -13.39 -14.24 -4.01
C GLU A 159 -13.66 -15.60 -4.67
N TRP A 160 -12.90 -15.94 -5.73
CA TRP A 160 -13.01 -17.23 -6.44
C TRP A 160 -12.06 -18.29 -5.88
N THR A 161 -11.19 -17.94 -4.94
CA THR A 161 -10.22 -18.88 -4.37
C THR A 161 -10.85 -19.61 -3.19
N PRO A 162 -10.86 -20.96 -3.17
CA PRO A 162 -11.38 -21.71 -2.04
C PRO A 162 -10.74 -21.29 -0.71
N ALA A 163 -11.54 -21.17 0.33
CA ALA A 163 -11.10 -20.73 1.67
C ALA A 163 -9.93 -21.58 2.23
N SER A 164 -9.84 -22.84 1.82
CA SER A 164 -8.72 -23.74 2.17
C SER A 164 -7.38 -23.31 1.60
N LEU A 165 -7.34 -22.66 0.43
CA LEU A 165 -6.11 -22.14 -0.17
C LEU A 165 -5.74 -20.77 0.42
N LEU A 166 -6.75 -19.96 0.77
CA LEU A 166 -6.52 -18.68 1.46
C LEU A 166 -5.98 -18.89 2.88
N SER A 167 -6.42 -19.93 3.58
CA SER A 167 -5.94 -20.26 4.93
C SER A 167 -4.47 -20.73 4.95
N LEU A 168 -3.96 -21.32 3.89
CA LEU A 168 -2.54 -21.69 3.77
C LEU A 168 -1.65 -20.46 3.64
N GLY A 169 -2.11 -19.41 2.94
CA GLY A 169 -1.40 -18.14 2.83
C GLY A 169 -1.39 -17.32 4.12
N SER A 170 -2.43 -17.43 4.95
CA SER A 170 -2.54 -16.70 6.21
C SER A 170 -1.73 -17.27 7.36
N GLN A 171 -1.20 -18.50 7.23
CA GLN A 171 -0.35 -19.15 8.23
C GLN A 171 1.14 -18.79 8.08
N SER A 172 1.55 -18.14 7.00
CA SER A 172 2.89 -17.58 6.91
C SER A 172 2.99 -16.35 7.82
N SER A 173 3.90 -16.38 8.78
CA SER A 173 4.14 -15.30 9.77
C SER A 173 4.68 -14.01 9.14
N SER A 174 5.05 -14.03 7.87
CA SER A 174 5.52 -12.89 7.09
C SER A 174 4.51 -12.54 6.00
N GLY A 175 3.67 -11.55 6.27
CA GLY A 175 2.79 -10.96 5.25
C GLY A 175 3.57 -10.06 4.28
N PRO A 176 2.96 -9.69 3.13
CA PRO A 176 3.58 -8.78 2.15
C PRO A 176 3.67 -7.33 2.65
N LEU A 177 3.14 -7.03 3.82
CA LEU A 177 3.01 -5.68 4.36
C LEU A 177 3.50 -5.61 5.80
N ASN A 178 4.10 -4.49 6.18
CA ASN A 178 4.53 -4.19 7.54
C ASN A 178 3.42 -3.49 8.34
N SER A 179 2.51 -2.81 7.67
CA SER A 179 1.40 -2.08 8.29
C SER A 179 0.27 -1.84 7.29
N ILE A 180 -0.92 -1.62 7.81
CA ILE A 180 -2.14 -1.29 7.07
C ILE A 180 -2.55 0.13 7.42
#